data_bae26098091bf80c033d89a54911673e
#
_entry.id   bae26098091bf80c033d89a54911673e
#
_cell.length_a   1.000
_cell.length_b   1.000
_cell.length_c   1.000
_cell.angle_alpha   90.00
_cell.angle_beta   90.00
_cell.angle_gamma   90.00
#
_symmetry.space_group_name_H-M   'P 1'
#
loop_
_entity.id
_entity.type
_entity.pdbx_description
1 polymer ?
#
loop_
_entity_poly.entity_id
_entity_poly.type
_entity_poly.pdbx_seq_one_letter_code
_entity_poly.pdbx_strand_id
1 'polypeptide(L)'
;MKQIIISLLFLGLISGFTQPTSVKYPVVIKFQSICCGVPDDAPLNEMIKKFKKQYKIKTLSTTRIGPMGKEGEYYLAFSLKGMTAKQKLNFKKKIRSLVPTMKDKGVATLEENITINAADLPSRATSTTVNF
;
A
#
# COMPACT_ATOMS: atom_id res chain seq x y z
N MET A 1 55.02 17.21 -36.50
CA MET A 1 53.57 17.06 -36.42
C MET A 1 53.27 16.18 -35.21
N LYS A 2 52.83 16.81 -34.10
CA LYS A 2 52.48 16.09 -32.84
C LYS A 2 50.96 15.95 -32.80
N GLN A 3 50.45 14.70 -32.89
CA GLN A 3 49.06 14.40 -32.68
C GLN A 3 48.80 14.31 -31.20
N ILE A 4 47.90 15.17 -30.69
CA ILE A 4 47.41 15.14 -29.33
C ILE A 4 46.14 14.31 -29.35
N ILE A 5 46.18 13.10 -28.78
CA ILE A 5 45.00 12.25 -28.57
C ILE A 5 44.34 12.71 -27.25
N ILE A 6 43.23 13.41 -27.38
CA ILE A 6 42.37 13.76 -26.24
C ILE A 6 41.48 12.56 -25.95
N SER A 7 41.83 11.80 -24.92
CA SER A 7 41.01 10.72 -24.39
C SER A 7 39.90 11.33 -23.50
N LEU A 8 38.69 11.39 -24.06
CA LEU A 8 37.50 11.84 -23.29
C LEU A 8 37.07 10.72 -22.37
N LEU A 9 37.41 10.86 -21.09
CA LEU A 9 36.94 9.96 -20.04
C LEU A 9 35.47 10.29 -19.73
N PHE A 10 34.54 9.51 -20.29
CA PHE A 10 33.13 9.60 -19.98
C PHE A 10 32.88 8.94 -18.60
N LEU A 11 32.95 9.73 -17.52
CA LEU A 11 32.47 9.29 -16.20
C LEU A 11 30.94 9.28 -16.21
N GLY A 12 30.38 8.12 -16.49
CA GLY A 12 28.93 7.89 -16.34
C GLY A 12 28.55 7.95 -14.88
N LEU A 13 27.93 9.04 -14.46
CA LEU A 13 27.22 9.16 -13.18
C LEU A 13 26.00 8.23 -13.22
N ILE A 14 26.15 7.02 -12.71
CA ILE A 14 25.02 6.14 -12.40
C ILE A 14 24.37 6.72 -11.15
N SER A 15 23.39 7.59 -11.33
CA SER A 15 22.50 8.04 -10.27
C SER A 15 21.64 6.83 -9.87
N GLY A 16 22.11 6.06 -8.89
CA GLY A 16 21.32 5.01 -8.26
C GLY A 16 20.12 5.64 -7.58
N PHE A 17 18.92 5.49 -8.17
CA PHE A 17 17.66 5.77 -7.49
C PHE A 17 17.52 4.75 -6.36
N THR A 18 17.97 5.10 -5.17
CA THR A 18 17.65 4.34 -3.95
C THR A 18 16.17 4.58 -3.65
N GLN A 19 15.34 3.57 -3.91
CA GLN A 19 13.94 3.60 -3.47
C GLN A 19 13.92 3.69 -1.94
N PRO A 20 13.01 4.50 -1.36
CA PRO A 20 12.90 4.58 0.08
C PRO A 20 12.63 3.20 0.66
N THR A 21 13.48 2.73 1.54
CA THR A 21 13.38 1.43 2.20
C THR A 21 12.20 1.36 3.19
N SER A 22 11.64 2.51 3.56
CA SER A 22 10.51 2.61 4.48
C SER A 22 9.47 3.63 3.99
N VAL A 23 8.19 3.28 4.12
CA VAL A 23 7.07 4.15 3.73
C VAL A 23 6.06 4.24 4.87
N LYS A 24 5.65 5.47 5.22
CA LYS A 24 4.62 5.72 6.22
C LYS A 24 3.23 5.78 5.57
N TYR A 25 2.31 5.01 6.11
CA TYR A 25 0.92 4.97 5.67
C TYR A 25 -0.04 5.41 6.76
N PRO A 26 -1.02 6.28 6.46
CA PRO A 26 -2.02 6.74 7.43
C PRO A 26 -3.04 5.66 7.80
N VAL A 27 -3.26 4.67 6.93
CA VAL A 27 -4.20 3.56 7.14
C VAL A 27 -3.63 2.32 6.48
N VAL A 28 -3.57 1.22 7.22
CA VAL A 28 -3.22 -0.11 6.72
C VAL A 28 -4.23 -1.12 7.23
N ILE A 29 -4.76 -1.94 6.35
CA ILE A 29 -5.61 -3.09 6.71
C ILE A 29 -4.80 -4.34 6.43
N LYS A 30 -4.64 -5.18 7.44
CA LYS A 30 -3.97 -6.48 7.35
C LYS A 30 -5.02 -7.57 7.24
N PHE A 31 -4.95 -8.36 6.18
CA PHE A 31 -5.79 -9.52 5.95
C PHE A 31 -5.00 -10.76 6.35
N GLN A 32 -5.41 -11.42 7.42
CA GLN A 32 -4.71 -12.54 8.03
C GLN A 32 -5.59 -13.78 8.01
N SER A 33 -4.99 -14.94 7.74
CA SER A 33 -5.67 -16.24 7.82
C SER A 33 -5.74 -16.71 9.27
N ILE A 34 -6.85 -17.41 9.61
CA ILE A 34 -6.95 -18.18 10.85
C ILE A 34 -6.82 -19.66 10.53
N CYS A 35 -7.41 -20.12 9.41
CA CYS A 35 -7.37 -21.54 9.06
C CYS A 35 -7.13 -21.81 7.57
N CYS A 36 -7.86 -21.17 6.68
CA CYS A 36 -8.00 -21.64 5.30
C CYS A 36 -8.29 -20.48 4.31
N GLY A 37 -7.56 -19.41 4.42
CA GLY A 37 -7.65 -18.22 3.59
C GLY A 37 -7.85 -16.95 4.39
N VAL A 38 -7.94 -15.84 3.68
CA VAL A 38 -8.13 -14.51 4.27
C VAL A 38 -9.60 -14.10 4.16
N PRO A 39 -10.05 -13.09 4.95
CA PRO A 39 -11.39 -12.53 4.81
C PRO A 39 -11.66 -12.00 3.40
N ASP A 40 -12.94 -12.09 2.98
CA ASP A 40 -13.39 -11.46 1.74
C ASP A 40 -13.26 -9.93 1.83
N ASP A 41 -12.67 -9.31 0.82
CA ASP A 41 -12.50 -7.85 0.75
C ASP A 41 -13.64 -7.13 -0.01
N ALA A 42 -14.64 -7.85 -0.50
CA ALA A 42 -15.78 -7.28 -1.21
C ALA A 42 -16.53 -6.20 -0.39
N PRO A 43 -16.76 -6.36 0.92
CA PRO A 43 -17.37 -5.30 1.73
C PRO A 43 -16.54 -4.00 1.76
N LEU A 44 -15.22 -4.13 1.78
CA LEU A 44 -14.30 -2.98 1.73
C LEU A 44 -14.37 -2.29 0.36
N ASN A 45 -14.35 -3.06 -0.72
CA ASN A 45 -14.45 -2.55 -2.09
C ASN A 45 -15.75 -1.78 -2.30
N GLU A 46 -16.87 -2.30 -1.82
CA GLU A 46 -18.18 -1.63 -1.89
C GLU A 46 -18.21 -0.33 -1.06
N MET A 47 -17.64 -0.34 0.13
CA MET A 47 -17.54 0.86 0.96
C MET A 47 -16.71 1.93 0.26
N ILE A 48 -15.57 1.56 -0.32
CA ILE A 48 -14.67 2.48 -1.06
C ILE A 48 -15.39 3.07 -2.27
N LYS A 49 -16.08 2.27 -3.09
CA LYS A 49 -16.88 2.75 -4.23
C LYS A 49 -17.91 3.78 -3.81
N LYS A 50 -18.69 3.49 -2.76
CA LYS A 50 -19.70 4.42 -2.21
C LYS A 50 -19.05 5.70 -1.69
N PHE A 51 -17.94 5.59 -0.98
CA PHE A 51 -17.19 6.72 -0.44
C PHE A 51 -16.66 7.63 -1.57
N LYS A 52 -16.03 7.05 -2.59
CA LYS A 52 -15.55 7.80 -3.76
C LYS A 52 -16.66 8.55 -4.46
N LYS A 53 -17.81 7.90 -4.68
CA LYS A 53 -18.98 8.53 -5.29
C LYS A 53 -19.50 9.70 -4.45
N GLN A 54 -19.64 9.51 -3.13
CA GLN A 54 -20.13 10.52 -2.19
C GLN A 54 -19.25 11.78 -2.17
N TYR A 55 -17.93 11.60 -2.20
CA TYR A 55 -16.96 12.69 -2.07
C TYR A 55 -16.34 13.12 -3.40
N LYS A 56 -16.81 12.58 -4.52
CA LYS A 56 -16.29 12.83 -5.89
C LYS A 56 -14.78 12.62 -6.00
N ILE A 57 -14.26 11.60 -5.33
CA ILE A 57 -12.85 11.22 -5.36
C ILE A 57 -12.60 10.40 -6.62
N LYS A 58 -11.74 10.88 -7.52
CA LYS A 58 -11.43 10.18 -8.78
C LYS A 58 -10.60 8.92 -8.53
N THR A 59 -9.56 9.03 -7.72
CA THR A 59 -8.61 7.93 -7.48
C THR A 59 -8.25 7.85 -6.00
N LEU A 60 -8.28 6.65 -5.44
CA LEU A 60 -7.76 6.35 -4.11
C LEU A 60 -6.58 5.39 -4.28
N SER A 61 -5.37 5.94 -4.21
CA SER A 61 -4.15 5.16 -4.36
C SER A 61 -3.91 4.28 -3.14
N THR A 62 -3.78 3.00 -3.39
CA THR A 62 -3.57 1.96 -2.37
C THR A 62 -2.45 1.05 -2.81
N THR A 63 -1.59 0.65 -1.88
CA THR A 63 -0.55 -0.35 -2.13
C THR A 63 -1.00 -1.66 -1.53
N ARG A 64 -1.10 -2.71 -2.36
CA ARG A 64 -1.25 -4.10 -1.91
C ARG A 64 0.14 -4.67 -1.70
N ILE A 65 0.41 -5.21 -0.51
CA ILE A 65 1.69 -5.80 -0.13
C ILE A 65 1.44 -7.25 0.25
N GLY A 66 2.07 -8.17 -0.45
CA GLY A 66 1.91 -9.61 -0.18
C GLY A 66 2.46 -10.50 -1.29
N PRO A 67 2.38 -11.82 -1.12
CA PRO A 67 1.80 -12.52 0.03
C PRO A 67 2.66 -12.41 1.30
N MET A 68 1.99 -12.23 2.47
CA MET A 68 2.66 -12.15 3.77
C MET A 68 2.78 -13.52 4.45
N GLY A 69 1.88 -14.44 4.15
CA GLY A 69 1.81 -15.79 4.67
C GLY A 69 1.58 -16.85 3.57
N LYS A 70 1.35 -18.11 3.97
CA LYS A 70 1.12 -19.25 3.07
C LYS A 70 -0.31 -19.28 2.51
N GLU A 71 -1.25 -18.72 3.25
CA GLU A 71 -2.70 -18.71 2.94
C GLU A 71 -3.14 -17.50 2.15
N GLY A 72 -2.18 -16.74 1.58
CA GLY A 72 -2.46 -15.56 0.76
C GLY A 72 -2.69 -14.26 1.54
N GLU A 73 -2.21 -14.20 2.79
CA GLU A 73 -2.29 -13.00 3.62
C GLU A 73 -1.64 -11.80 2.93
N TYR A 74 -2.22 -10.62 3.12
CA TYR A 74 -1.73 -9.39 2.51
C TYR A 74 -2.13 -8.15 3.30
N TYR A 75 -1.48 -7.03 2.99
CA TYR A 75 -1.82 -5.72 3.52
C TYR A 75 -2.36 -4.83 2.41
N LEU A 76 -3.34 -3.98 2.74
CA LEU A 76 -3.76 -2.85 1.92
C LEU A 76 -3.37 -1.56 2.64
N ALA A 77 -2.43 -0.83 2.06
CA ALA A 77 -1.89 0.40 2.62
C ALA A 77 -2.40 1.61 1.81
N PHE A 78 -3.18 2.48 2.45
CA PHE A 78 -3.85 3.61 1.83
C PHE A 78 -3.04 4.90 1.98
N SER A 79 -2.84 5.62 0.88
CA SER A 79 -2.08 6.86 0.88
C SER A 79 -2.88 8.07 1.40
N LEU A 80 -4.18 8.14 1.18
CA LEU A 80 -5.07 9.27 1.48
C LEU A 80 -4.60 10.64 0.95
N LYS A 81 -3.61 10.68 0.05
CA LYS A 81 -3.19 11.91 -0.63
C LYS A 81 -4.35 12.47 -1.47
N GLY A 82 -4.44 13.80 -1.56
CA GLY A 82 -5.51 14.45 -2.31
C GLY A 82 -6.85 14.56 -1.59
N MET A 83 -7.03 13.91 -0.43
CA MET A 83 -8.22 14.06 0.40
C MET A 83 -8.12 15.28 1.34
N THR A 84 -9.25 15.99 1.54
CA THR A 84 -9.38 17.01 2.58
C THR A 84 -9.32 16.39 3.97
N ALA A 85 -9.06 17.19 5.01
CA ALA A 85 -9.04 16.71 6.41
C ALA A 85 -10.38 16.02 6.80
N LYS A 86 -11.52 16.61 6.39
CA LYS A 86 -12.85 16.04 6.64
C LYS A 86 -13.04 14.69 5.93
N GLN A 87 -12.59 14.56 4.69
CA GLN A 87 -12.65 13.30 3.94
C GLN A 87 -11.79 12.22 4.60
N LYS A 88 -10.55 12.55 5.01
CA LYS A 88 -9.66 11.62 5.72
C LYS A 88 -10.29 11.12 7.02
N LEU A 89 -10.86 12.03 7.81
CA LEU A 89 -11.55 11.66 9.07
C LEU A 89 -12.73 10.72 8.82
N ASN A 90 -13.58 11.04 7.85
CA ASN A 90 -14.76 10.23 7.51
C ASN A 90 -14.36 8.88 6.91
N PHE A 91 -13.31 8.82 6.09
CA PHE A 91 -12.77 7.56 5.58
C PHE A 91 -12.30 6.66 6.73
N LYS A 92 -11.46 7.18 7.62
CA LYS A 92 -10.98 6.44 8.79
C LYS A 92 -12.14 5.95 9.67
N LYS A 93 -13.16 6.79 9.91
CA LYS A 93 -14.35 6.40 10.69
C LYS A 93 -15.07 5.21 10.06
N LYS A 94 -15.27 5.23 8.73
CA LYS A 94 -15.91 4.12 8.01
C LYS A 94 -15.07 2.82 8.06
N ILE A 95 -13.77 2.93 7.86
CA ILE A 95 -12.85 1.79 7.97
C ILE A 95 -12.86 1.19 9.37
N ARG A 96 -12.77 2.01 10.43
CA ARG A 96 -12.83 1.54 11.83
C ARG A 96 -14.12 0.79 12.16
N SER A 97 -15.23 1.18 11.55
CA SER A 97 -16.50 0.50 11.74
C SER A 97 -16.61 -0.81 10.93
N LEU A 98 -16.03 -0.84 9.73
CA LEU A 98 -16.15 -1.98 8.81
C LEU A 98 -15.17 -3.11 9.14
N VAL A 99 -13.89 -2.79 9.34
CA VAL A 99 -12.81 -3.79 9.44
C VAL A 99 -13.08 -4.86 10.51
N PRO A 100 -13.57 -4.53 11.71
CA PRO A 100 -13.88 -5.56 12.73
C PRO A 100 -14.97 -6.55 12.33
N THR A 101 -15.78 -6.25 11.30
CA THR A 101 -16.81 -7.15 10.80
C THR A 101 -16.30 -8.17 9.77
N MET A 102 -15.09 -7.93 9.23
CA MET A 102 -14.47 -8.77 8.21
C MET A 102 -13.70 -9.92 8.86
N LYS A 103 -14.40 -10.98 9.21
CA LYS A 103 -13.90 -12.14 9.96
C LYS A 103 -14.65 -13.42 9.61
N ASP A 104 -14.51 -13.90 8.39
CA ASP A 104 -15.08 -15.17 7.94
C ASP A 104 -14.04 -16.31 7.96
N LYS A 105 -13.14 -16.34 6.99
CA LYS A 105 -12.05 -17.34 6.88
C LYS A 105 -10.80 -16.95 7.65
N GLY A 106 -10.70 -15.69 8.02
CA GLY A 106 -9.59 -15.07 8.70
C GLY A 106 -10.06 -13.84 9.45
N VAL A 107 -9.16 -12.91 9.69
CA VAL A 107 -9.43 -11.65 10.36
C VAL A 107 -8.78 -10.49 9.62
N ALA A 108 -9.54 -9.40 9.46
CA ALA A 108 -8.96 -8.13 9.04
C ALA A 108 -8.67 -7.27 10.28
N THR A 109 -7.49 -6.67 10.32
CA THR A 109 -7.08 -5.75 11.40
C THR A 109 -6.69 -4.40 10.82
N LEU A 110 -7.00 -3.34 11.55
CA LEU A 110 -6.70 -1.96 11.16
C LEU A 110 -5.53 -1.43 11.96
N GLU A 111 -4.55 -0.88 11.26
CA GLU A 111 -3.48 -0.09 11.87
C GLU A 111 -3.42 1.30 11.23
N GLU A 112 -3.12 2.31 12.05
CA GLU A 112 -3.05 3.68 11.58
C GLU A 112 -1.68 4.30 11.85
N ASN A 113 -1.24 5.17 10.91
CA ASN A 113 0.00 5.93 11.00
C ASN A 113 1.25 5.06 11.19
N ILE A 114 1.29 3.89 10.56
CA ILE A 114 2.43 2.97 10.64
C ILE A 114 3.43 3.18 9.52
N THR A 115 4.67 2.80 9.79
CA THR A 115 5.74 2.73 8.79
C THR A 115 5.96 1.27 8.42
N ILE A 116 5.98 0.97 7.12
CA ILE A 116 6.32 -0.34 6.59
C ILE A 116 7.73 -0.26 6.01
N ASN A 117 8.64 -1.08 6.52
CA ASN A 117 9.99 -1.20 6.01
C ASN A 117 10.06 -2.39 5.04
N ALA A 118 10.65 -2.19 3.87
CA ALA A 118 10.81 -3.27 2.91
C ALA A 118 11.65 -4.43 3.46
N ALA A 119 12.61 -4.15 4.35
CA ALA A 119 13.45 -5.15 4.98
C ALA A 119 12.69 -6.08 5.95
N ASP A 120 11.54 -5.63 6.49
CA ASP A 120 10.72 -6.40 7.44
C ASP A 120 9.71 -7.31 6.72
N LEU A 121 9.61 -7.21 5.39
CA LEU A 121 8.67 -8.00 4.60
C LEU A 121 9.30 -9.37 4.23
N PRO A 122 8.46 -10.42 4.10
CA PRO A 122 8.93 -11.68 3.54
C PRO A 122 9.56 -11.50 2.16
N SER A 123 10.61 -12.23 1.83
CA SER A 123 11.34 -12.14 0.55
C SER A 123 10.45 -12.33 -0.69
N ARG A 124 9.34 -13.05 -0.54
CA ARG A 124 8.32 -13.27 -1.57
C ARG A 124 7.27 -12.17 -1.68
N ALA A 125 7.21 -11.27 -0.70
CA ALA A 125 6.22 -10.20 -0.72
C ALA A 125 6.56 -9.16 -1.79
N THR A 126 5.58 -8.78 -2.57
CA THR A 126 5.67 -7.72 -3.58
C THR A 126 4.70 -6.60 -3.25
N SER A 127 5.02 -5.40 -3.71
CA SER A 127 4.15 -4.23 -3.57
C SER A 127 3.56 -3.88 -4.93
N THR A 128 2.22 -3.85 -5.01
CA THR A 128 1.49 -3.52 -6.23
C THR A 128 0.54 -2.35 -5.97
N THR A 129 0.56 -1.35 -6.83
CA THR A 129 -0.40 -0.24 -6.72
C THR A 129 -1.77 -0.69 -7.23
N VAL A 130 -2.77 -0.52 -6.40
CA VAL A 130 -4.19 -0.76 -6.73
C VAL A 130 -4.92 0.58 -6.67
N ASN A 131 -5.64 0.91 -7.72
CA ASN A 131 -6.46 2.11 -7.80
C ASN A 131 -7.94 1.72 -7.68
N PHE A 132 -8.55 2.14 -6.59
CA PHE A 132 -9.99 1.99 -6.39
C PHE A 132 -10.77 3.12 -7.04
#